data_965c3d17ee584386a4780b6a92f0c0cd
#
_entry.id   965c3d17ee584386a4780b6a92f0c0cd
#
_cell.length_a   1.000
_cell.length_b   1.000
_cell.length_c   1.000
_cell.angle_alpha   90.00
_cell.angle_beta   90.00
_cell.angle_gamma   90.00
#
_symmetry.space_group_name_H-M   'P 1'
#
loop_
_entity.id
_entity.type
_entity.pdbx_description
1 polymer ?
#
loop_
_entity_poly.entity_id
_entity_poly.type
_entity_poly.pdbx_seq_one_letter_code
_entity_poly.pdbx_strand_id
1 'polypeptide(L)' 'MVLREMLVDDLDQVMKIENELFSPPWTKEGFFTYLTRKDAMFLVVEEKGEILAYCA' A
#
# COMPACT_ATOMS: atom_id res chain seq x y z
N MET A 1 -1.47 3.47 -16.82
CA MET A 1 -0.75 3.22 -15.56
C MET A 1 -0.54 4.53 -14.83
N VAL A 2 -0.92 4.61 -13.57
CA VAL A 2 -0.87 5.85 -12.80
C VAL A 2 -0.03 5.65 -11.55
N LEU A 3 0.92 6.54 -11.31
CA LEU A 3 1.67 6.60 -10.06
C LEU A 3 1.01 7.68 -9.19
N ARG A 4 0.52 7.30 -8.03
CA ARG A 4 -0.17 8.22 -7.13
C ARG A 4 0.05 7.86 -5.68
N GLU A 5 -0.35 8.76 -4.77
CA GLU A 5 -0.28 8.47 -3.35
C GLU A 5 -1.25 7.35 -2.99
N MET A 6 -0.83 6.52 -2.03
CA MET A 6 -1.65 5.44 -1.49
C MET A 6 -2.79 6.04 -0.65
N LEU A 7 -3.98 5.50 -0.84
CA LEU A 7 -5.15 5.85 -0.05
C LEU A 7 -5.50 4.71 0.90
N VAL A 8 -6.29 5.01 1.93
CA VAL A 8 -6.76 3.99 2.87
C VAL A 8 -7.49 2.87 2.13
N ASP A 9 -8.25 3.20 1.10
CA ASP A 9 -8.99 2.22 0.30
C ASP A 9 -8.07 1.26 -0.48
N ASP A 10 -6.80 1.60 -0.64
CA ASP A 10 -5.85 0.74 -1.33
C ASP A 10 -5.26 -0.35 -0.43
N LEU A 11 -5.46 -0.24 0.88
CA LEU A 11 -4.79 -1.12 1.83
C LEU A 11 -5.09 -2.60 1.63
N ASP A 12 -6.31 -2.95 1.25
CA ASP A 12 -6.64 -4.36 1.04
C ASP A 12 -5.83 -4.97 -0.10
N GLN A 13 -5.67 -4.23 -1.20
CA GLN A 13 -4.85 -4.70 -2.32
C GLN A 13 -3.37 -4.71 -1.98
N VAL A 14 -2.90 -3.68 -1.27
CA VAL A 14 -1.50 -3.61 -0.84
C VAL A 14 -1.17 -4.77 0.09
N MET A 15 -2.07 -5.12 1.00
CA MET A 15 -1.84 -6.24 1.90
C MET A 15 -1.78 -7.58 1.18
N LYS A 16 -2.50 -7.73 0.06
CA LYS A 16 -2.35 -8.93 -0.76
C LYS A 16 -0.93 -9.08 -1.29
N ILE A 17 -0.36 -8.00 -1.79
CA ILE A 17 1.01 -8.01 -2.29
C ILE A 17 1.99 -8.30 -1.15
N GLU A 18 1.78 -7.67 -0.01
CA GLU A 18 2.62 -7.85 1.18
C GLU A 18 2.63 -9.31 1.64
N ASN A 19 1.46 -9.93 1.70
CA ASN A 19 1.33 -11.32 2.13
C ASN A 19 2.00 -12.30 1.17
N GLU A 20 2.07 -11.96 -0.11
CA GLU A 20 2.72 -12.81 -1.11
C GLU A 20 4.24 -12.71 -1.08
N LEU A 21 4.77 -11.54 -0.74
CA LEU A 21 6.20 -11.25 -0.87
C LEU A 21 6.98 -11.34 0.43
N PHE A 22 6.34 -11.16 1.56
CA PHE A 22 7.03 -11.06 2.85
C PHE A 22 6.49 -12.07 3.85
N SER A 23 7.39 -12.55 4.70
CA SER A 23 7.05 -13.47 5.78
C SER A 23 7.91 -13.15 7.00
N PRO A 24 7.36 -12.63 8.10
CA PRO A 24 5.96 -12.24 8.24
C PRO A 24 5.66 -10.92 7.52
N PRO A 25 4.45 -10.75 7.00
CA PRO A 25 4.08 -9.47 6.40
C PRO A 25 3.73 -8.44 7.46
N TRP A 26 3.74 -7.17 7.06
CA TRP A 26 3.22 -6.11 7.91
C TRP A 26 1.72 -6.30 8.10
N THR A 27 1.20 -5.87 9.25
CA THR A 27 -0.23 -5.90 9.49
C THR A 27 -0.92 -4.71 8.82
N LYS A 28 -2.22 -4.87 8.55
CA LYS A 28 -3.01 -3.77 7.99
C LYS A 28 -3.01 -2.56 8.93
N GLU A 29 -3.09 -2.80 10.23
CA GLU A 29 -3.04 -1.75 11.24
C GLU A 29 -1.71 -1.00 11.20
N GLY A 30 -0.62 -1.71 10.98
CA GLY A 30 0.69 -1.09 10.84
C GLY A 30 0.75 -0.18 9.64
N PHE A 31 0.27 -0.62 8.48
CA PHE A 31 0.19 0.22 7.29
C PHE A 31 -0.70 1.44 7.52
N PHE A 32 -1.86 1.23 8.13
CA PHE A 32 -2.78 2.33 8.41
C PHE A 32 -2.13 3.39 9.29
N THR A 33 -1.41 2.96 10.32
CA THR A 33 -0.71 3.87 11.23
C THR A 33 0.32 4.71 10.48
N TYR A 34 1.12 4.08 9.62
CA TYR A 34 2.11 4.81 8.83
C TYR A 34 1.46 5.71 7.80
N LEU A 35 0.39 5.25 7.16
CA LEU A 35 -0.30 6.02 6.13
C LEU A 35 -0.88 7.33 6.67
N THR A 36 -1.30 7.34 7.93
CA THR A 36 -1.87 8.53 8.56
C THR A 36 -0.82 9.48 9.12
N ARG A 37 0.46 9.12 9.10
CA ARG A 37 1.52 10.00 9.58
C ARG A 37 1.80 11.08 8.53
N LYS A 38 2.05 12.30 9.01
CA LYS A 38 2.30 13.44 8.11
C LYS A 38 3.68 13.41 7.48
N ASP A 39 4.63 12.70 8.10
CA ASP A 39 6.01 12.64 7.65
C ASP A 39 6.31 11.40 6.81
N ALA A 40 5.30 10.60 6.49
CA ALA A 40 5.46 9.40 5.69
C ALA A 40 4.75 9.57 4.35
N MET A 41 5.36 9.03 3.30
CA MET A 41 4.78 9.04 1.97
C MET A 41 4.75 7.61 1.43
N PHE A 42 3.57 7.18 1.01
CA PHE A 42 3.39 5.88 0.36
C PHE A 42 2.85 6.12 -1.04
N LEU A 43 3.43 5.42 -2.03
CA LEU A 43 3.03 5.54 -3.42
C LEU A 43 2.58 4.19 -3.95
N VAL A 44 1.61 4.22 -4.84
CA VAL A 44 1.13 3.02 -5.54
C VAL A 44 1.13 3.26 -7.04
N VAL A 45 1.27 2.16 -7.78
CA VAL A 45 1.07 2.15 -9.23
C VAL A 45 -0.24 1.45 -9.50
N GLU A 46 -1.16 2.16 -10.12
CA GLU A 46 -2.49 1.67 -10.40
C GLU A 46 -2.72 1.56 -11.90
N GLU A 47 -3.41 0.50 -12.31
CA GLU A 47 -3.89 0.36 -13.68
C GLU A 47 -5.29 -0.20 -13.66
N LYS A 48 -6.24 0.57 -14.19
CA LYS A 48 -7.65 0.16 -14.30
C LYS A 48 -8.24 -0.31 -12.97
N GLY A 49 -7.92 0.41 -11.89
CA GLY A 49 -8.42 0.10 -10.56
C GLY A 49 -7.67 -0.99 -9.81
N GLU A 50 -6.61 -1.55 -10.41
CA GLU A 50 -5.80 -2.58 -9.79
C GLU A 50 -4.46 -2.02 -9.36
N ILE A 51 -4.06 -2.30 -8.12
CA ILE A 51 -2.76 -1.90 -7.62
C ILE A 51 -1.72 -2.94 -8.03
N LEU A 52 -0.73 -2.50 -8.79
CA LEU A 52 0.32 -3.38 -9.33
C LEU A 52 1.58 -3.38 -8.47
N ALA A 53 1.84 -2.27 -7.77
CA ALA A 53 3.06 -2.12 -6.98
C ALA A 53 2.87 -1.01 -5.97
N TYR A 54 3.73 -1.00 -4.95
CA TYR A 54 3.76 0.09 -3.98
C TYR A 54 5.18 0.31 -3.49
N CYS A 55 5.42 1.50 -2.93
CA CYS A 55 6.66 1.78 -2.20
C CYS A 55 6.36 2.70 -1.02
N ALA A 56 7.24 2.63 -0.05
CA ALA A 56 7.09 3.40 1.19
C ALA A 56 8.38 4.13 1.52
#